data_bbd517d0c21bdc298d3b124cd3aca695
#
_entry.id   bbd517d0c21bdc298d3b124cd3aca695
#
_cell.length_a   1.000
_cell.length_b   1.000
_cell.length_c   1.000
_cell.angle_alpha   90.00
_cell.angle_beta   90.00
_cell.angle_gamma   90.00
#
_symmetry.space_group_name_H-M   'P 1'
#
loop_
_entity.id
_entity.type
_entity.pdbx_description
1 polymer ?
#
loop_
_entity_poly.entity_id
_entity_poly.type
_entity_poly.pdbx_seq_one_letter_code
_entity_poly.pdbx_strand_id
1 'polypeptide(L)'
;VLSVAVYNHYKRIQHQGDKKAKEQVELQKSNIMLIGPTGSGKSTTLASMVDYLNNTFEGHIITIEDPIEFIHKTKKCLVNQREMGVHTLSFANALRASLREDPDIILVGEMRDLETIQLALTAAETGHLVFATLHTSSAPKTVDRIIDAFPPNQQSQIRTQLAEALEGVITQTLLKKKSGGRVAALEIMVATP
;
A
#
# COMPACT_ATOMS: atom_id res chain seq x y z
N VAL A 1 -11.34 -9.10 2.27
CA VAL A 1 -10.95 -7.87 1.53
C VAL A 1 -9.52 -7.96 1.08
N LEU A 2 -8.53 -8.06 2.00
CA LEU A 2 -7.11 -8.13 1.64
C LEU A 2 -6.81 -9.29 0.68
N SER A 3 -7.33 -10.49 0.96
CA SER A 3 -7.17 -11.65 0.10
C SER A 3 -7.80 -11.47 -1.29
N VAL A 4 -8.86 -10.70 -1.42
CA VAL A 4 -9.49 -10.39 -2.72
C VAL A 4 -8.65 -9.39 -3.51
N ALA A 5 -8.16 -8.32 -2.90
CA ALA A 5 -7.31 -7.34 -3.56
C ALA A 5 -5.99 -7.97 -4.04
N VAL A 6 -5.33 -8.76 -3.17
CA VAL A 6 -4.13 -9.55 -3.52
C VAL A 6 -4.41 -10.56 -4.62
N TYR A 7 -5.55 -11.28 -4.55
CA TYR A 7 -5.96 -12.24 -5.57
C TYR A 7 -6.24 -11.58 -6.92
N ASN A 8 -6.91 -10.43 -6.94
CA ASN A 8 -7.18 -9.69 -8.17
C ASN A 8 -5.91 -9.17 -8.81
N HIS A 9 -4.98 -8.64 -8.01
CA HIS A 9 -3.66 -8.22 -8.47
C HIS A 9 -2.88 -9.39 -9.09
N TYR A 10 -2.85 -10.55 -8.40
CA TYR A 10 -2.22 -11.78 -8.88
C TYR A 10 -2.82 -12.26 -10.21
N LYS A 11 -4.14 -12.31 -10.32
CA LYS A 11 -4.82 -12.70 -11.58
C LYS A 11 -4.48 -11.76 -12.74
N ARG A 12 -4.36 -10.46 -12.49
CA ARG A 12 -3.99 -9.50 -13.54
C ARG A 12 -2.61 -9.81 -14.11
N ILE A 13 -1.62 -10.08 -13.27
CA ILE A 13 -0.25 -10.39 -13.70
C ILE A 13 -0.22 -11.72 -14.48
N GLN A 14 -0.92 -12.74 -14.02
CA GLN A 14 -1.01 -14.01 -14.75
C GLN A 14 -1.64 -13.86 -16.15
N HIS A 15 -2.67 -13.03 -16.30
CA HIS A 15 -3.33 -12.80 -17.59
C HIS A 15 -2.51 -11.94 -18.55
N GLN A 16 -1.60 -11.11 -18.09
CA GLN A 16 -0.66 -10.37 -18.96
C GLN A 16 0.33 -11.28 -19.69
N GLY A 17 0.61 -12.49 -19.13
CA GLY A 17 1.46 -13.52 -19.75
C GLY A 17 0.78 -14.32 -20.85
N ASP A 18 -0.55 -14.41 -20.87
CA ASP A 18 -1.31 -15.26 -21.78
C ASP A 18 -1.90 -14.45 -22.97
N LYS A 19 -1.11 -14.24 -24.02
CA LYS A 19 -1.51 -13.49 -25.22
C LYS A 19 -2.62 -14.12 -26.07
N LYS A 20 -3.34 -15.13 -25.60
CA LYS A 20 -4.36 -15.89 -26.35
C LYS A 20 -5.79 -15.83 -25.81
N ALA A 21 -6.09 -15.12 -24.75
CA ALA A 21 -7.46 -14.99 -24.25
C ALA A 21 -8.18 -13.82 -24.92
N LYS A 22 -9.15 -14.10 -25.76
CA LYS A 22 -9.98 -13.14 -26.52
C LYS A 22 -11.08 -12.45 -25.70
N GLU A 23 -11.00 -12.41 -24.40
CA GLU A 23 -11.80 -11.57 -23.51
C GLU A 23 -10.89 -11.11 -22.36
N GLN A 24 -10.30 -9.94 -22.54
CA GLN A 24 -9.59 -9.28 -21.44
C GLN A 24 -10.63 -8.78 -20.44
N VAL A 25 -10.87 -9.54 -19.40
CA VAL A 25 -11.43 -9.00 -18.18
C VAL A 25 -10.34 -8.11 -17.58
N GLU A 26 -10.50 -6.80 -17.71
CA GLU A 26 -9.66 -5.84 -16.97
C GLU A 26 -9.85 -6.08 -15.48
N LEU A 27 -8.88 -6.76 -14.87
CA LEU A 27 -8.84 -6.90 -13.43
C LEU A 27 -8.43 -5.55 -12.83
N GLN A 28 -9.28 -5.01 -11.97
CA GLN A 28 -9.06 -3.72 -11.31
C GLN A 28 -7.72 -3.70 -10.57
N LYS A 29 -7.04 -2.56 -10.63
CA LYS A 29 -5.80 -2.29 -9.89
C LYS A 29 -6.12 -2.24 -8.40
N SER A 30 -5.29 -2.87 -7.58
CA SER A 30 -5.58 -3.06 -6.15
C SER A 30 -4.59 -2.29 -5.30
N ASN A 31 -5.04 -1.27 -4.58
CA ASN A 31 -4.23 -0.50 -3.66
C ASN A 31 -4.83 -0.51 -2.27
N ILE A 32 -4.01 -0.75 -1.27
CA ILE A 32 -4.46 -0.87 0.12
C ILE A 32 -3.73 0.14 0.98
N MET A 33 -4.49 0.87 1.76
CA MET A 33 -3.96 1.84 2.70
C MET A 33 -4.18 1.39 4.14
N LEU A 34 -3.11 1.36 4.92
CA LEU A 34 -3.14 1.07 6.35
C LEU A 34 -2.97 2.32 7.17
N ILE A 35 -3.83 2.48 8.16
CA ILE A 35 -3.91 3.69 8.95
C ILE A 35 -4.01 3.37 10.42
N GLY A 36 -3.52 4.27 11.24
CA GLY A 36 -3.63 4.22 12.68
C GLY A 36 -2.62 5.14 13.35
N PRO A 37 -2.87 5.51 14.61
CA PRO A 37 -1.91 6.28 15.38
C PRO A 37 -0.61 5.50 15.57
N THR A 38 0.45 6.19 15.93
CA THR A 38 1.72 5.57 16.32
C THR A 38 1.49 4.54 17.44
N GLY A 39 2.12 3.37 17.32
CA GLY A 39 1.96 2.30 18.28
C GLY A 39 0.66 1.48 18.14
N SER A 40 -0.10 1.64 17.07
CA SER A 40 -1.31 0.85 16.79
C SER A 40 -1.02 -0.57 16.26
N GLY A 41 0.25 -0.93 16.04
CA GLY A 41 0.65 -2.23 15.49
C GLY A 41 0.52 -2.34 13.97
N LYS A 42 0.36 -1.23 13.25
CA LYS A 42 0.22 -1.22 11.79
C LYS A 42 1.45 -1.79 11.06
N SER A 43 2.67 -1.55 11.55
CA SER A 43 3.88 -2.14 10.97
C SER A 43 3.87 -3.68 11.04
N THR A 44 3.40 -4.25 12.14
CA THR A 44 3.22 -5.72 12.26
C THR A 44 2.21 -6.24 11.26
N THR A 45 1.10 -5.53 11.07
CA THR A 45 0.06 -5.88 10.09
C THR A 45 0.60 -5.83 8.66
N LEU A 46 1.32 -4.74 8.31
CA LEU A 46 2.00 -4.62 7.02
C LEU A 46 3.04 -5.71 6.78
N ALA A 47 3.89 -5.98 7.78
CA ALA A 47 4.88 -7.03 7.68
C ALA A 47 4.22 -8.41 7.44
N SER A 48 3.09 -8.68 8.07
CA SER A 48 2.32 -9.91 7.84
C SER A 48 1.75 -9.98 6.41
N MET A 49 1.32 -8.85 5.84
CA MET A 49 0.85 -8.77 4.45
C MET A 49 1.99 -9.01 3.47
N VAL A 50 3.13 -8.35 3.68
CA VAL A 50 4.34 -8.53 2.87
C VAL A 50 4.82 -9.98 2.95
N ASP A 51 4.85 -10.58 4.15
CA ASP A 51 5.26 -11.98 4.32
C ASP A 51 4.29 -12.95 3.63
N TYR A 52 2.99 -12.71 3.70
CA TYR A 52 1.99 -13.49 2.98
C TYR A 52 2.23 -13.45 1.47
N LEU A 53 2.45 -12.27 0.89
CA LEU A 53 2.73 -12.09 -0.53
C LEU A 53 4.04 -12.78 -0.92
N ASN A 54 5.09 -12.58 -0.14
CA ASN A 54 6.40 -13.20 -0.34
C ASN A 54 6.38 -14.75 -0.27
N ASN A 55 5.36 -15.34 0.39
CA ASN A 55 5.18 -16.79 0.42
C ASN A 55 4.30 -17.32 -0.72
N THR A 56 3.45 -16.49 -1.31
CA THR A 56 2.37 -16.95 -2.21
C THR A 56 2.51 -16.44 -3.64
N PHE A 57 3.19 -15.31 -3.84
CA PHE A 57 3.33 -14.63 -5.12
C PHE A 57 4.79 -14.65 -5.59
N GLU A 58 5.01 -14.79 -6.91
CA GLU A 58 6.33 -14.67 -7.55
C GLU A 58 6.43 -13.29 -8.20
N GLY A 59 7.32 -12.43 -7.70
CA GLY A 59 7.45 -11.05 -8.18
C GLY A 59 8.50 -10.25 -7.39
N HIS A 60 8.42 -8.94 -7.52
CA HIS A 60 9.36 -8.00 -6.91
C HIS A 60 8.64 -7.07 -5.92
N ILE A 61 9.06 -7.11 -4.66
CA ILE A 61 8.57 -6.25 -3.58
C ILE A 61 9.65 -5.22 -3.24
N ILE A 62 9.30 -3.96 -3.27
CA ILE A 62 10.15 -2.88 -2.76
C ILE A 62 9.47 -2.26 -1.55
N THR A 63 10.21 -2.12 -0.45
CA THR A 63 9.75 -1.38 0.73
C THR A 63 10.60 -0.14 0.95
N ILE A 64 9.97 0.95 1.39
CA ILE A 64 10.62 2.21 1.77
C ILE A 64 10.11 2.55 3.16
N GLU A 65 10.98 2.48 4.16
CA GLU A 65 10.61 2.48 5.59
C GLU A 65 11.47 3.48 6.39
N ASP A 66 10.95 3.91 7.54
CA ASP A 66 11.64 4.84 8.46
C ASP A 66 11.32 4.52 9.93
N PRO A 67 12.11 3.64 10.58
CA PRO A 67 13.12 2.69 10.05
C PRO A 67 12.48 1.37 9.56
N ILE A 68 13.31 0.45 9.06
CA ILE A 68 12.89 -0.96 8.81
C ILE A 68 12.65 -1.64 10.16
N GLU A 69 11.38 -2.00 10.43
CA GLU A 69 11.01 -2.70 11.68
C GLU A 69 11.10 -4.22 11.55
N PHE A 70 10.87 -4.77 10.35
CA PHE A 70 10.89 -6.20 10.06
C PHE A 70 11.73 -6.50 8.83
N ILE A 71 12.67 -7.42 8.96
CA ILE A 71 13.49 -7.87 7.83
C ILE A 71 12.80 -9.03 7.12
N HIS A 72 12.51 -8.86 5.86
CA HIS A 72 11.92 -9.86 4.99
C HIS A 72 12.99 -10.57 4.18
N LYS A 73 13.17 -11.88 4.41
CA LYS A 73 14.02 -12.70 3.55
C LYS A 73 13.32 -12.97 2.23
N THR A 74 14.05 -12.89 1.12
CA THR A 74 13.58 -13.33 -0.20
C THR A 74 13.12 -14.78 -0.13
N LYS A 75 11.88 -15.05 -0.58
CA LYS A 75 11.28 -16.39 -0.68
C LYS A 75 10.83 -16.60 -2.13
N LYS A 76 9.54 -16.40 -2.43
CA LYS A 76 9.04 -16.40 -3.81
C LYS A 76 9.21 -15.03 -4.48
N CYS A 77 9.13 -13.95 -3.71
CA CYS A 77 9.43 -12.62 -4.22
C CYS A 77 10.89 -12.25 -4.01
N LEU A 78 11.48 -11.51 -4.95
CA LEU A 78 12.63 -10.68 -4.67
C LEU A 78 12.17 -9.55 -3.73
N VAL A 79 12.83 -9.37 -2.59
CA VAL A 79 12.46 -8.32 -1.62
C VAL A 79 13.62 -7.36 -1.42
N ASN A 80 13.42 -6.11 -1.82
CA ASN A 80 14.37 -5.02 -1.61
C ASN A 80 13.79 -4.03 -0.59
N GLN A 81 14.44 -3.89 0.55
CA GLN A 81 14.04 -2.97 1.62
C GLN A 81 14.96 -1.76 1.66
N ARG A 82 14.39 -0.56 1.70
CA ARG A 82 15.11 0.70 1.77
C ARG A 82 14.74 1.44 3.04
N GLU A 83 15.75 1.80 3.80
CA GLU A 83 15.61 2.58 5.02
C GLU A 83 15.98 4.05 4.79
N MET A 84 15.16 4.94 5.31
CA MET A 84 15.42 6.36 5.33
C MET A 84 16.69 6.68 6.13
N GLY A 85 17.50 7.60 5.61
CA GLY A 85 18.77 7.99 6.25
C GLY A 85 19.92 7.00 6.05
N VAL A 86 19.65 5.77 5.63
CA VAL A 86 20.66 4.75 5.34
C VAL A 86 20.80 4.51 3.84
N HIS A 87 19.70 4.19 3.18
CA HIS A 87 19.68 3.83 1.76
C HIS A 87 19.12 4.93 0.86
N THR A 88 18.40 5.88 1.43
CA THR A 88 17.79 7.02 0.72
C THR A 88 17.63 8.21 1.64
N LEU A 89 17.62 9.42 1.07
CA LEU A 89 17.45 10.67 1.81
C LEU A 89 16.01 11.18 1.82
N SER A 90 15.12 10.63 0.99
CA SER A 90 13.69 10.98 0.99
C SER A 90 12.82 9.85 0.46
N PHE A 91 11.58 9.77 0.97
CA PHE A 91 10.57 8.84 0.47
C PHE A 91 10.27 9.06 -1.01
N ALA A 92 10.12 10.33 -1.43
CA ALA A 92 9.83 10.69 -2.81
C ALA A 92 10.94 10.22 -3.77
N ASN A 93 12.23 10.43 -3.42
CA ASN A 93 13.34 9.99 -4.25
C ASN A 93 13.41 8.46 -4.36
N ALA A 94 13.22 7.76 -3.23
CA ALA A 94 13.20 6.31 -3.22
C ALA A 94 12.04 5.75 -4.05
N LEU A 95 10.85 6.32 -3.91
CA LEU A 95 9.66 5.89 -4.64
C LEU A 95 9.79 6.18 -6.14
N ARG A 96 10.32 7.35 -6.53
CA ARG A 96 10.63 7.67 -7.93
C ARG A 96 11.65 6.71 -8.55
N ALA A 97 12.65 6.30 -7.78
CA ALA A 97 13.63 5.30 -8.22
C ALA A 97 12.99 3.91 -8.36
N SER A 98 12.16 3.51 -7.39
CA SER A 98 11.47 2.21 -7.40
C SER A 98 10.64 1.98 -8.65
N LEU A 99 9.97 3.01 -9.17
CA LEU A 99 9.15 2.91 -10.39
C LEU A 99 9.95 2.54 -11.65
N ARG A 100 11.28 2.59 -11.60
CA ARG A 100 12.19 2.18 -12.69
C ARG A 100 12.77 0.79 -12.51
N GLU A 101 12.42 0.12 -11.44
CA GLU A 101 12.97 -1.20 -11.07
C GLU A 101 11.97 -2.33 -11.32
N ASP A 102 10.88 -2.01 -12.01
CA ASP A 102 9.80 -2.94 -12.36
C ASP A 102 9.27 -3.73 -11.14
N PRO A 103 8.85 -3.06 -10.06
CA PRO A 103 8.28 -3.74 -8.92
C PRO A 103 6.82 -4.11 -9.19
N ASP A 104 6.39 -5.23 -8.65
CA ASP A 104 4.96 -5.59 -8.62
C ASP A 104 4.26 -4.95 -7.40
N ILE A 105 5.00 -4.86 -6.30
CA ILE A 105 4.48 -4.42 -5.00
C ILE A 105 5.40 -3.38 -4.40
N ILE A 106 4.82 -2.27 -3.98
CA ILE A 106 5.54 -1.19 -3.29
C ILE A 106 4.92 -0.96 -1.91
N LEU A 107 5.74 -0.94 -0.87
CA LEU A 107 5.35 -0.52 0.46
C LEU A 107 5.97 0.84 0.76
N VAL A 108 5.14 1.84 1.00
CA VAL A 108 5.55 3.17 1.46
C VAL A 108 5.24 3.27 2.95
N GLY A 109 6.28 3.22 3.77
CA GLY A 109 6.16 3.16 5.23
C GLY A 109 5.34 4.30 5.81
N GLU A 110 5.48 5.50 5.28
CA GLU A 110 4.65 6.66 5.65
C GLU A 110 4.57 7.71 4.54
N MET A 111 3.36 8.20 4.28
CA MET A 111 3.11 9.32 3.37
C MET A 111 2.94 10.62 4.19
N ARG A 112 4.00 11.43 4.28
CA ARG A 112 4.01 12.68 5.07
C ARG A 112 3.83 13.93 4.24
N ASP A 113 4.25 13.91 2.99
CA ASP A 113 4.33 15.06 2.10
C ASP A 113 3.57 14.84 0.79
N LEU A 114 3.22 15.95 0.15
CA LEU A 114 2.48 15.97 -1.10
C LEU A 114 3.17 15.16 -2.21
N GLU A 115 4.49 15.27 -2.34
CA GLU A 115 5.23 14.62 -3.41
C GLU A 115 5.19 13.10 -3.26
N THR A 116 5.37 12.58 -2.04
CA THR A 116 5.25 11.15 -1.74
C THR A 116 3.85 10.63 -2.02
N ILE A 117 2.80 11.39 -1.64
CA ILE A 117 1.41 11.03 -1.92
C ILE A 117 1.14 10.97 -3.43
N GLN A 118 1.57 11.99 -4.18
CA GLN A 118 1.43 12.05 -5.63
C GLN A 118 2.09 10.86 -6.32
N LEU A 119 3.32 10.52 -5.93
CA LEU A 119 4.06 9.39 -6.49
C LEU A 119 3.42 8.05 -6.14
N ALA A 120 2.88 7.90 -4.94
CA ALA A 120 2.16 6.69 -4.53
C ALA A 120 0.87 6.50 -5.35
N LEU A 121 0.11 7.56 -5.59
CA LEU A 121 -1.07 7.53 -6.48
C LEU A 121 -0.66 7.19 -7.91
N THR A 122 0.39 7.81 -8.44
CA THR A 122 0.91 7.49 -9.77
C THR A 122 1.34 6.03 -9.90
N ALA A 123 2.04 5.48 -8.90
CA ALA A 123 2.39 4.07 -8.85
C ALA A 123 1.15 3.18 -8.91
N ALA A 124 0.13 3.54 -8.15
CA ALA A 124 -1.15 2.85 -8.11
C ALA A 124 -1.84 2.82 -9.48
N GLU A 125 -1.94 3.97 -10.13
CA GLU A 125 -2.56 4.11 -11.47
C GLU A 125 -1.79 3.35 -12.55
N THR A 126 -0.47 3.25 -12.42
CA THR A 126 0.39 2.55 -13.39
C THR A 126 0.45 1.04 -13.18
N GLY A 127 -0.29 0.50 -12.21
CA GLY A 127 -0.49 -0.94 -12.09
C GLY A 127 0.25 -1.64 -10.97
N HIS A 128 0.92 -0.91 -10.11
CA HIS A 128 1.58 -1.48 -8.95
C HIS A 128 0.58 -1.70 -7.80
N LEU A 129 0.76 -2.74 -7.01
CA LEU A 129 0.08 -2.87 -5.73
C LEU A 129 0.82 -1.99 -4.71
N VAL A 130 0.17 -0.94 -4.24
CA VAL A 130 0.77 0.01 -3.29
C VAL A 130 0.19 -0.18 -1.91
N PHE A 131 1.04 -0.48 -0.93
CA PHE A 131 0.73 -0.37 0.49
C PHE A 131 1.30 0.94 1.02
N ALA A 132 0.50 1.69 1.74
CA ALA A 132 0.97 2.94 2.33
C ALA A 132 0.40 3.13 3.73
N THR A 133 1.07 3.94 4.56
CA THR A 133 0.52 4.32 5.87
C THR A 133 0.31 5.83 5.99
N LEU A 134 -0.70 6.16 6.78
CA LEU A 134 -1.01 7.51 7.22
C LEU A 134 -1.34 7.50 8.72
N HIS A 135 -1.21 8.66 9.37
CA HIS A 135 -1.58 8.87 10.76
C HIS A 135 -2.93 9.59 10.86
N THR A 136 -4.00 8.84 10.70
CA THR A 136 -5.38 9.33 10.85
C THR A 136 -6.15 8.42 11.79
N SER A 137 -7.33 8.85 12.24
CA SER A 137 -8.13 8.15 13.26
C SER A 137 -9.31 7.37 12.68
N SER A 138 -9.60 7.48 11.38
CA SER A 138 -10.68 6.75 10.71
C SER A 138 -10.47 6.70 9.20
N ALA A 139 -11.12 5.76 8.51
CA ALA A 139 -11.03 5.60 7.08
C ALA A 139 -11.52 6.85 6.29
N PRO A 140 -12.67 7.49 6.60
CA PRO A 140 -13.08 8.70 5.91
C PRO A 140 -12.07 9.84 6.06
N LYS A 141 -11.57 10.09 7.29
CA LYS A 141 -10.56 11.13 7.53
C LYS A 141 -9.26 10.92 6.75
N THR A 142 -8.99 9.71 6.34
CA THR A 142 -7.82 9.41 5.51
C THR A 142 -8.01 9.87 4.08
N VAL A 143 -9.15 9.59 3.51
CA VAL A 143 -9.50 10.07 2.18
C VAL A 143 -9.42 11.59 2.15
N ASP A 144 -10.04 12.26 3.13
CA ASP A 144 -9.96 13.72 3.26
C ASP A 144 -8.51 14.20 3.40
N ARG A 145 -7.71 13.57 4.26
CA ARG A 145 -6.30 13.92 4.48
C ARG A 145 -5.45 13.85 3.23
N ILE A 146 -5.67 12.83 2.39
CA ILE A 146 -4.98 12.71 1.10
C ILE A 146 -5.38 13.87 0.19
N ILE A 147 -6.67 14.12 0.06
CA ILE A 147 -7.20 15.17 -0.81
C ILE A 147 -6.72 16.54 -0.37
N ASP A 148 -6.79 16.82 0.94
CA ASP A 148 -6.40 18.11 1.53
C ASP A 148 -4.90 18.40 1.46
N ALA A 149 -4.08 17.40 1.18
CA ALA A 149 -2.65 17.59 0.92
C ALA A 149 -2.41 18.34 -0.40
N PHE A 150 -3.38 18.35 -1.32
CA PHE A 150 -3.27 18.98 -2.63
C PHE A 150 -3.87 20.38 -2.67
N PRO A 151 -3.34 21.26 -3.54
CA PRO A 151 -3.95 22.56 -3.78
C PRO A 151 -5.42 22.45 -4.23
N PRO A 152 -6.31 23.41 -3.86
CA PRO A 152 -7.74 23.33 -4.15
C PRO A 152 -8.11 23.08 -5.62
N ASN A 153 -7.31 23.62 -6.54
CA ASN A 153 -7.52 23.42 -8.00
C ASN A 153 -7.19 22.00 -8.49
N GLN A 154 -6.51 21.17 -7.70
CA GLN A 154 -6.17 19.79 -8.02
C GLN A 154 -7.07 18.78 -7.30
N GLN A 155 -7.73 19.17 -6.22
CA GLN A 155 -8.48 18.26 -5.35
C GLN A 155 -9.56 17.47 -6.08
N SER A 156 -10.25 18.07 -7.06
CA SER A 156 -11.25 17.36 -7.86
C SER A 156 -10.65 16.22 -8.66
N GLN A 157 -9.51 16.45 -9.29
CA GLN A 157 -8.79 15.42 -10.02
C GLN A 157 -8.31 14.30 -9.09
N ILE A 158 -7.75 14.66 -7.94
CA ILE A 158 -7.27 13.70 -6.94
C ILE A 158 -8.40 12.84 -6.39
N ARG A 159 -9.60 13.39 -6.18
CA ARG A 159 -10.79 12.60 -5.80
C ARG A 159 -11.11 11.52 -6.83
N THR A 160 -11.07 11.85 -8.11
CA THR A 160 -11.30 10.88 -9.19
C THR A 160 -10.21 9.82 -9.22
N GLN A 161 -8.95 10.21 -9.19
CA GLN A 161 -7.81 9.28 -9.17
C GLN A 161 -7.87 8.33 -7.96
N LEU A 162 -8.18 8.88 -6.78
CA LEU A 162 -8.29 8.09 -5.56
C LEU A 162 -9.48 7.12 -5.61
N ALA A 163 -10.61 7.53 -6.18
CA ALA A 163 -11.78 6.66 -6.35
C ALA A 163 -11.50 5.48 -7.29
N GLU A 164 -10.66 5.68 -8.30
CA GLU A 164 -10.27 4.64 -9.25
C GLU A 164 -9.14 3.73 -8.73
N ALA A 165 -8.26 4.26 -7.88
CA ALA A 165 -7.05 3.57 -7.43
C ALA A 165 -7.19 2.91 -6.05
N LEU A 166 -8.01 3.45 -5.14
CA LEU A 166 -8.10 2.98 -3.77
C LEU A 166 -9.01 1.77 -3.65
N GLU A 167 -8.48 0.64 -3.22
CA GLU A 167 -9.24 -0.60 -2.99
C GLU A 167 -9.71 -0.74 -1.53
N GLY A 168 -8.91 -0.27 -0.60
CA GLY A 168 -9.27 -0.40 0.80
C GLY A 168 -8.46 0.47 1.75
N VAL A 169 -9.10 0.78 2.86
CA VAL A 169 -8.49 1.50 3.97
C VAL A 169 -8.72 0.70 5.25
N ILE A 170 -7.65 0.40 5.96
CA ILE A 170 -7.70 -0.31 7.24
C ILE A 170 -7.22 0.62 8.33
N THR A 171 -8.12 1.00 9.22
CA THR A 171 -7.78 1.75 10.44
C THR A 171 -7.57 0.76 11.58
N GLN A 172 -6.46 0.88 12.27
CA GLN A 172 -6.10 -0.03 13.36
C GLN A 172 -5.81 0.72 14.66
N THR A 173 -6.37 0.21 15.75
CA THR A 173 -6.06 0.63 17.12
C THR A 173 -5.86 -0.57 18.02
N LEU A 174 -5.09 -0.42 19.10
CA LEU A 174 -4.87 -1.50 20.06
C LEU A 174 -5.72 -1.27 21.30
N LEU A 175 -6.58 -2.23 21.62
CA LEU A 175 -7.40 -2.25 22.81
C LEU A 175 -6.77 -3.16 23.89
N LYS A 176 -6.93 -2.79 25.14
CA LYS A 176 -6.48 -3.59 26.29
C LYS A 176 -7.43 -4.79 26.49
N LYS A 177 -6.89 -5.99 26.56
CA LYS A 177 -7.65 -7.19 26.90
C LYS A 177 -7.92 -7.26 28.40
N LYS A 178 -9.07 -7.85 28.81
CA LYS A 178 -9.39 -8.12 30.22
C LYS A 178 -8.40 -9.09 30.86
N SER A 179 -7.87 -10.02 30.07
CA SER A 179 -6.87 -11.02 30.49
C SER A 179 -5.42 -10.54 30.44
N GLY A 180 -5.18 -9.24 30.20
CA GLY A 180 -3.85 -8.68 29.97
C GLY A 180 -3.44 -8.70 28.49
N GLY A 181 -2.46 -7.87 28.12
CA GLY A 181 -2.02 -7.67 26.75
C GLY A 181 -2.97 -6.77 25.94
N ARG A 182 -2.79 -6.76 24.61
CA ARG A 182 -3.55 -5.93 23.68
C ARG A 182 -4.13 -6.77 22.55
N VAL A 183 -5.18 -6.26 21.90
CA VAL A 183 -5.79 -6.82 20.69
C VAL A 183 -6.04 -5.70 19.70
N ALA A 184 -5.80 -5.97 18.43
CA ALA A 184 -6.13 -5.02 17.35
C ALA A 184 -7.63 -4.94 17.15
N ALA A 185 -8.17 -3.71 17.16
CA ALA A 185 -9.49 -3.39 16.64
C ALA A 185 -9.31 -2.73 15.27
N LEU A 186 -10.06 -3.19 14.28
CA LEU A 186 -9.95 -2.78 12.90
C LEU A 186 -11.26 -2.13 12.43
N GLU A 187 -11.14 -0.99 11.75
CA GLU A 187 -12.16 -0.46 10.88
C GLU A 187 -11.68 -0.70 9.44
N ILE A 188 -12.51 -1.32 8.62
CA ILE A 188 -12.13 -1.67 7.26
C ILE A 188 -13.14 -1.04 6.30
N MET A 189 -12.66 -0.13 5.46
CA MET A 189 -13.38 0.41 4.32
C MET A 189 -12.90 -0.30 3.06
N VAL A 190 -13.83 -0.72 2.23
CA VAL A 190 -13.57 -1.28 0.91
C VAL A 190 -14.18 -0.34 -0.10
N ALA A 191 -13.38 0.09 -1.07
CA ALA A 191 -13.92 0.81 -2.21
C ALA A 191 -14.69 -0.17 -3.10
N THR A 192 -15.89 0.20 -3.49
CA THR A 192 -16.71 -0.50 -4.48
C THR A 192 -16.95 0.44 -5.65
N PRO A 193 -17.00 -0.09 -6.89
CA PRO A 193 -17.37 0.71 -8.07
C PRO A 193 -18.72 1.38 -7.92
#